data_b4db73df1a5d9fa2ebc3e97b472b8df7
#
_entry.id   b4db73df1a5d9fa2ebc3e97b472b8df7
#
_cell.length_a   1.000
_cell.length_b   1.000
_cell.length_c   1.000
_cell.angle_alpha   90.00
_cell.angle_beta   90.00
_cell.angle_gamma   90.00
#
_symmetry.space_group_name_H-M   'P 1'
#
loop_
_entity.id
_entity.type
_entity.pdbx_description
1 polymer ?
#
loop_
_entity_poly.entity_id
_entity_poly.type
_entity_poly.pdbx_seq_one_letter_code
_entity_poly.pdbx_strand_id
1 'polypeptide(L)'
;MSQPTVVEYAVDRLSKLGITDCFGMPGDFAFPFDNAVESHKSIRWLGCSNELNASYAADGYARIRGASMLCTTYAVGELSALNGVMGAKAERSTIFHLVGMPSMRYQQLGKVLHHTFGDGAFQNFINISAQSACAHAILTPDNCVYEMEPEGLKLIRTRLPEMYGV
;
A
#
# COMPACT_ATOMS: atom_id res chain seq x y z
N MET A 1 16.93 3.53 -22.06
CA MET A 1 15.69 3.53 -21.29
C MET A 1 16.06 4.00 -19.89
N SER A 2 15.32 4.96 -19.32
CA SER A 2 15.51 5.39 -17.93
C SER A 2 15.19 4.23 -16.98
N GLN A 3 15.89 4.14 -15.86
CA GLN A 3 15.51 3.19 -14.82
C GLN A 3 14.14 3.57 -14.24
N PRO A 4 13.29 2.60 -13.90
CA PRO A 4 12.00 2.89 -13.26
C PRO A 4 12.20 3.48 -11.87
N THR A 5 11.29 4.32 -11.45
CA THR A 5 11.21 4.77 -10.06
C THR A 5 10.75 3.63 -9.14
N VAL A 6 10.93 3.79 -7.81
CA VAL A 6 10.44 2.82 -6.81
C VAL A 6 8.95 2.55 -6.98
N VAL A 7 8.16 3.60 -7.18
CA VAL A 7 6.70 3.47 -7.33
C VAL A 7 6.30 2.77 -8.63
N GLU A 8 6.94 3.11 -9.76
CA GLU A 8 6.70 2.43 -11.04
C GLU A 8 7.07 0.95 -10.95
N TYR A 9 8.20 0.64 -10.30
CA TYR A 9 8.61 -0.74 -10.06
C TYR A 9 7.58 -1.50 -9.21
N ALA A 10 7.14 -0.92 -8.09
CA ALA A 10 6.14 -1.54 -7.21
C ALA A 10 4.82 -1.82 -7.95
N VAL A 11 4.31 -0.83 -8.69
CA VAL A 11 3.07 -0.97 -9.47
C VAL A 11 3.22 -2.05 -10.55
N ASP A 12 4.33 -2.09 -11.29
CA ASP A 12 4.61 -3.12 -12.28
C ASP A 12 4.69 -4.53 -11.66
N ARG A 13 5.33 -4.66 -10.49
CA ARG A 13 5.39 -5.95 -9.78
C ARG A 13 4.01 -6.44 -9.35
N LEU A 14 3.16 -5.59 -8.82
CA LEU A 14 1.80 -5.94 -8.43
C LEU A 14 0.92 -6.30 -9.63
N SER A 15 1.10 -5.62 -10.77
CA SER A 15 0.42 -5.98 -12.02
C SER A 15 0.75 -7.40 -12.47
N LYS A 16 2.01 -7.84 -12.28
CA LYS A 16 2.46 -9.20 -12.62
C LYS A 16 1.87 -10.29 -11.71
N LEU A 17 1.28 -9.93 -10.58
CA LEU A 17 0.47 -10.83 -9.76
C LEU A 17 -0.97 -10.99 -10.27
N GLY A 18 -1.32 -10.33 -11.37
CA GLY A 18 -2.66 -10.36 -11.95
C GLY A 18 -3.62 -9.31 -11.37
N ILE A 19 -3.12 -8.34 -10.60
CA ILE A 19 -3.92 -7.21 -10.10
C ILE A 19 -4.14 -6.24 -11.26
N THR A 20 -5.40 -5.90 -11.54
CA THR A 20 -5.81 -5.01 -12.62
C THR A 20 -6.45 -3.71 -12.16
N ASP A 21 -6.73 -3.60 -10.88
CA ASP A 21 -7.44 -2.44 -10.33
C ASP A 21 -6.78 -1.98 -9.02
N CYS A 22 -6.63 -0.66 -8.87
CA CYS A 22 -6.16 0.02 -7.67
C CYS A 22 -7.28 0.90 -7.13
N PHE A 23 -7.68 0.65 -5.90
CA PHE A 23 -8.68 1.45 -5.18
C PHE A 23 -7.97 2.51 -4.35
N GLY A 24 -8.54 3.70 -4.25
CA GLY A 24 -7.90 4.72 -3.44
C GLY A 24 -8.64 6.05 -3.38
N MET A 25 -8.05 6.93 -2.58
CA MET A 25 -8.38 8.35 -2.53
C MET A 25 -7.08 9.12 -2.78
N PRO A 26 -7.04 10.02 -3.78
CA PRO A 26 -5.83 10.79 -4.08
C PRO A 26 -5.39 11.63 -2.88
N GLY A 27 -4.10 11.69 -2.64
CA GLY A 27 -3.51 12.53 -1.62
C GLY A 27 -2.08 12.92 -1.99
N ASP A 28 -1.63 14.08 -1.55
CA ASP A 28 -0.38 14.68 -2.00
C ASP A 28 0.87 13.82 -1.79
N PHE A 29 0.96 13.13 -0.65
CA PHE A 29 2.06 12.19 -0.42
C PHE A 29 1.94 10.91 -1.27
N ALA A 30 0.77 10.59 -1.80
CA ALA A 30 0.52 9.44 -2.65
C ALA A 30 0.60 9.76 -4.16
N PHE A 31 0.63 11.03 -4.58
CA PHE A 31 0.65 11.39 -6.01
C PHE A 31 1.68 10.65 -6.87
N PRO A 32 2.89 10.33 -6.40
CA PRO A 32 3.78 9.50 -7.20
C PRO A 32 3.21 8.10 -7.52
N PHE A 33 2.48 7.48 -6.58
CA PHE A 33 1.76 6.21 -6.81
C PHE A 33 0.56 6.41 -7.72
N ASP A 34 -0.26 7.44 -7.45
CA ASP A 34 -1.46 7.74 -8.23
C ASP A 34 -1.09 7.92 -9.70
N ASN A 35 -0.05 8.70 -9.98
CA ASN A 35 0.47 8.93 -11.34
C ASN A 35 1.03 7.65 -11.98
N ALA A 36 1.75 6.82 -11.20
CA ALA A 36 2.30 5.57 -11.71
C ALA A 36 1.18 4.58 -12.08
N VAL A 37 0.12 4.50 -11.27
CA VAL A 37 -1.06 3.67 -11.55
C VAL A 37 -1.82 4.20 -12.77
N GLU A 38 -2.07 5.50 -12.85
CA GLU A 38 -2.79 6.12 -13.98
C GLU A 38 -2.04 5.94 -15.31
N SER A 39 -0.71 6.00 -15.26
CA SER A 39 0.14 5.80 -16.44
C SER A 39 0.34 4.33 -16.80
N HIS A 40 -0.02 3.39 -15.94
CA HIS A 40 0.21 1.96 -16.15
C HIS A 40 -0.84 1.34 -17.09
N LYS A 41 -0.39 0.59 -18.11
CA LYS A 41 -1.27 0.06 -19.15
C LYS A 41 -2.25 -1.02 -18.68
N SER A 42 -1.92 -1.71 -17.59
CA SER A 42 -2.65 -2.91 -17.14
C SER A 42 -3.35 -2.71 -15.79
N ILE A 43 -3.21 -1.55 -15.15
CA ILE A 43 -3.88 -1.26 -13.89
C ILE A 43 -4.77 -0.04 -14.09
N ARG A 44 -5.99 -0.14 -13.61
CA ARG A 44 -6.97 0.95 -13.62
C ARG A 44 -7.08 1.57 -12.24
N TRP A 45 -7.05 2.89 -12.18
CA TRP A 45 -7.37 3.63 -10.97
C TRP A 45 -8.88 3.69 -10.75
N LEU A 46 -9.32 3.32 -9.56
CA LEU A 46 -10.72 3.41 -9.11
C LEU A 46 -10.80 4.31 -7.88
N GLY A 47 -11.07 5.59 -8.13
CA GLY A 47 -11.28 6.59 -7.08
C GLY A 47 -12.53 6.28 -6.26
N CYS A 48 -12.41 6.37 -4.95
CA CYS A 48 -13.48 6.12 -4.00
C CYS A 48 -13.85 7.41 -3.25
N SER A 49 -14.98 7.40 -2.54
CA SER A 49 -15.46 8.58 -1.80
C SER A 49 -14.57 8.96 -0.61
N ASN A 50 -13.91 7.98 -0.02
CA ASN A 50 -12.91 8.11 1.02
C ASN A 50 -12.11 6.80 1.16
N GLU A 51 -11.10 6.76 2.01
CA GLU A 51 -10.20 5.62 2.15
C GLU A 51 -10.85 4.42 2.84
N LEU A 52 -11.81 4.65 3.74
CA LEU A 52 -12.61 3.57 4.33
C LEU A 52 -13.42 2.86 3.25
N ASN A 53 -14.08 3.63 2.38
CA ASN A 53 -14.83 3.08 1.24
C ASN A 53 -13.88 2.33 0.28
N ALA A 54 -12.70 2.91 0.01
CA ALA A 54 -11.68 2.28 -0.83
C ALA A 54 -11.20 0.94 -0.25
N SER A 55 -10.98 0.86 1.06
CA SER A 55 -10.52 -0.37 1.71
C SER A 55 -11.56 -1.49 1.65
N TYR A 56 -12.84 -1.17 1.83
CA TYR A 56 -13.92 -2.16 1.64
C TYR A 56 -14.11 -2.58 0.19
N ALA A 57 -13.94 -1.65 -0.76
CA ALA A 57 -13.98 -1.99 -2.18
C ALA A 57 -12.82 -2.92 -2.56
N ALA A 58 -11.61 -2.63 -2.06
CA ALA A 58 -10.44 -3.47 -2.24
C ALA A 58 -10.63 -4.87 -1.63
N ASP A 59 -11.22 -4.97 -0.43
CA ASP A 59 -11.54 -6.25 0.22
C ASP A 59 -12.53 -7.05 -0.62
N GLY A 60 -13.65 -6.45 -1.00
CA GLY A 60 -14.65 -7.12 -1.83
C GLY A 60 -14.08 -7.63 -3.16
N TYR A 61 -13.24 -6.82 -3.81
CA TYR A 61 -12.54 -7.20 -5.03
C TYR A 61 -11.57 -8.37 -4.79
N ALA A 62 -10.76 -8.31 -3.73
CA ALA A 62 -9.79 -9.34 -3.41
C ALA A 62 -10.45 -10.71 -3.14
N ARG A 63 -11.63 -10.73 -2.54
CA ARG A 63 -12.41 -11.97 -2.30
C ARG A 63 -12.79 -12.69 -3.61
N ILE A 64 -12.98 -11.94 -4.69
CA ILE A 64 -13.37 -12.50 -6.00
C ILE A 64 -12.14 -12.76 -6.87
N ARG A 65 -11.17 -11.84 -6.88
CA ARG A 65 -10.02 -11.85 -7.79
C ARG A 65 -8.74 -12.42 -7.16
N GLY A 66 -8.76 -12.70 -5.86
CA GLY A 66 -7.63 -13.26 -5.10
C GLY A 66 -6.69 -12.24 -4.50
N ALA A 67 -6.55 -11.06 -5.08
CA ALA A 67 -5.75 -9.96 -4.55
C ALA A 67 -6.24 -8.62 -5.09
N SER A 68 -5.97 -7.54 -4.34
CA SER A 68 -6.25 -6.16 -4.76
C SER A 68 -5.12 -5.22 -4.37
N MET A 69 -5.18 -3.99 -4.90
CA MET A 69 -4.29 -2.89 -4.56
C MET A 69 -5.14 -1.75 -3.97
N LEU A 70 -4.68 -1.22 -2.84
CA LEU A 70 -5.24 -0.04 -2.18
C LEU A 70 -4.14 1.02 -2.10
N CYS A 71 -4.44 2.26 -2.47
CA CYS A 71 -3.51 3.39 -2.35
C CYS A 71 -4.11 4.49 -1.49
N THR A 72 -3.35 4.97 -0.51
CA THR A 72 -3.76 6.06 0.38
C THR A 72 -2.61 7.01 0.67
N THR A 73 -2.94 8.23 1.06
CA THR A 73 -1.93 9.15 1.56
C THR A 73 -1.47 8.78 2.97
N TYR A 74 -0.38 9.39 3.41
CA TYR A 74 0.23 9.25 4.74
C TYR A 74 -0.75 9.58 5.87
N ALA A 75 -0.61 8.89 6.97
CA ALA A 75 -1.32 9.10 8.23
C ALA A 75 -2.84 9.08 8.08
N VAL A 76 -3.47 10.22 7.81
CA VAL A 76 -4.94 10.34 7.82
C VAL A 76 -5.62 9.39 6.83
N GLY A 77 -5.03 9.16 5.66
CA GLY A 77 -5.57 8.24 4.66
C GLY A 77 -5.37 6.78 5.07
N GLU A 78 -4.14 6.40 5.48
CA GLU A 78 -3.88 5.03 5.93
C GLU A 78 -4.70 4.65 7.16
N LEU A 79 -4.85 5.58 8.13
CA LEU A 79 -5.65 5.33 9.34
C LEU A 79 -7.14 5.22 9.03
N SER A 80 -7.67 6.04 8.11
CA SER A 80 -9.05 5.93 7.63
C SER A 80 -9.35 4.56 7.02
N ALA A 81 -8.37 3.95 6.34
CA ALA A 81 -8.51 2.66 5.69
C ALA A 81 -8.44 1.46 6.67
N LEU A 82 -7.90 1.64 7.87
CA LEU A 82 -7.58 0.55 8.80
C LEU A 82 -8.76 -0.38 9.09
N ASN A 83 -9.95 0.14 9.24
CA ASN A 83 -11.12 -0.69 9.55
C ASN A 83 -11.37 -1.77 8.48
N GLY A 84 -11.36 -1.38 7.20
CA GLY A 84 -11.51 -2.34 6.10
C GLY A 84 -10.29 -3.25 5.94
N VAL A 85 -9.08 -2.73 6.15
CA VAL A 85 -7.83 -3.52 6.07
C VAL A 85 -7.80 -4.58 7.18
N MET A 86 -8.20 -4.24 8.40
CA MET A 86 -8.28 -5.20 9.51
C MET A 86 -9.39 -6.24 9.28
N GLY A 87 -10.52 -5.83 8.71
CA GLY A 87 -11.56 -6.75 8.28
C GLY A 87 -11.06 -7.74 7.23
N ALA A 88 -10.37 -7.24 6.21
CA ALA A 88 -9.75 -8.07 5.18
C ALA A 88 -8.73 -9.07 5.76
N LYS A 89 -7.90 -8.63 6.73
CA LYS A 89 -6.96 -9.51 7.43
C LYS A 89 -7.70 -10.62 8.18
N ALA A 90 -8.78 -10.30 8.90
CA ALA A 90 -9.58 -11.29 9.63
C ALA A 90 -10.18 -12.34 8.68
N GLU A 91 -10.61 -11.92 7.50
CA GLU A 91 -11.18 -12.78 6.45
C GLU A 91 -10.11 -13.40 5.51
N ARG A 92 -8.83 -13.16 5.76
CA ARG A 92 -7.69 -13.63 4.93
C ARG A 92 -7.76 -13.16 3.47
N SER A 93 -8.33 -12.00 3.25
CA SER A 93 -8.39 -11.35 1.95
C SER A 93 -7.08 -10.60 1.68
N THR A 94 -6.49 -10.77 0.50
CA THR A 94 -5.17 -10.19 0.19
C THR A 94 -5.31 -8.78 -0.36
N ILE A 95 -4.91 -7.79 0.41
CA ILE A 95 -4.81 -6.38 -0.02
C ILE A 95 -3.36 -5.93 0.06
N PHE A 96 -2.82 -5.41 -1.03
CA PHE A 96 -1.56 -4.67 -1.03
C PHE A 96 -1.87 -3.19 -0.80
N HIS A 97 -1.61 -2.74 0.42
CA HIS A 97 -1.87 -1.35 0.81
C HIS A 97 -0.59 -0.52 0.60
N LEU A 98 -0.62 0.33 -0.41
CA LEU A 98 0.44 1.28 -0.73
C LEU A 98 0.14 2.62 -0.04
N VAL A 99 1.04 3.04 0.83
CA VAL A 99 0.90 4.29 1.58
C VAL A 99 1.96 5.28 1.10
N GLY A 100 1.52 6.42 0.56
CA GLY A 100 2.42 7.51 0.21
C GLY A 100 2.97 8.16 1.47
N MET A 101 4.28 8.36 1.56
CA MET A 101 4.95 8.97 2.70
C MET A 101 5.70 10.25 2.31
N PRO A 102 5.92 11.18 3.26
CA PRO A 102 6.83 12.30 3.05
C PRO A 102 8.20 11.80 2.57
N SER A 103 8.85 12.56 1.69
CA SER A 103 10.15 12.17 1.15
C SER A 103 11.16 11.90 2.27
N MET A 104 12.05 10.94 2.07
CA MET A 104 13.11 10.59 3.03
C MET A 104 13.93 11.82 3.46
N ARG A 105 14.16 12.75 2.53
CA ARG A 105 14.86 14.01 2.83
C ARG A 105 14.12 14.86 3.87
N TYR A 106 12.79 14.97 3.76
CA TYR A 106 12.00 15.74 4.72
C TYR A 106 11.92 15.05 6.08
N GLN A 107 11.84 13.72 6.07
CA GLN A 107 11.90 12.93 7.31
C GLN A 107 13.23 13.10 8.03
N GLN A 108 14.37 13.00 7.32
CA GLN A 108 15.72 13.18 7.88
C GLN A 108 15.95 14.60 8.44
N LEU A 109 15.33 15.61 7.85
CA LEU A 109 15.42 17.00 8.30
C LEU A 109 14.43 17.33 9.43
N GLY A 110 13.60 16.40 9.86
CA GLY A 110 12.57 16.62 10.89
C GLY A 110 11.60 17.75 10.52
N LYS A 111 11.24 17.88 9.24
CA LYS A 111 10.38 18.97 8.76
C LYS A 111 8.99 18.86 9.38
N VAL A 112 8.44 19.99 9.80
CA VAL A 112 7.04 20.10 10.20
C VAL A 112 6.19 20.06 8.93
N LEU A 113 5.39 19.02 8.82
CA LEU A 113 4.52 18.76 7.66
C LEU A 113 3.08 18.52 8.15
N HIS A 114 2.12 18.74 7.27
CA HIS A 114 0.73 18.35 7.54
C HIS A 114 0.59 16.83 7.65
N HIS A 115 -0.49 16.35 8.21
CA HIS A 115 -0.74 14.95 8.54
C HIS A 115 0.29 14.34 9.50
N THR A 116 0.99 15.18 10.29
CA THR A 116 1.89 14.75 11.35
C THR A 116 1.51 15.40 12.68
N PHE A 117 2.11 14.94 13.77
CA PHE A 117 1.96 15.61 15.07
C PHE A 117 2.86 16.86 15.22
N GLY A 118 3.64 17.20 14.20
CA GLY A 118 4.55 18.34 14.24
C GLY A 118 5.82 18.11 15.08
N ASP A 119 6.06 16.90 15.50
CA ASP A 119 7.16 16.47 16.39
C ASP A 119 8.37 15.90 15.63
N GLY A 120 8.31 15.82 14.29
CA GLY A 120 9.35 15.24 13.45
C GLY A 120 9.38 13.70 13.48
N ALA A 121 8.44 13.04 14.16
CA ALA A 121 8.33 11.60 14.23
C ALA A 121 7.44 11.04 13.09
N PHE A 122 8.04 10.52 12.04
CA PHE A 122 7.32 10.02 10.86
C PHE A 122 6.96 8.53 10.93
N GLN A 123 7.35 7.82 11.99
CA GLN A 123 7.12 6.39 12.13
C GLN A 123 5.85 6.03 12.91
N ASN A 124 5.18 7.00 13.53
CA ASN A 124 4.04 6.76 14.39
C ASN A 124 2.91 6.01 13.69
N PHE A 125 2.59 6.41 12.47
CA PHE A 125 1.45 5.85 11.74
C PHE A 125 1.74 4.49 11.14
N ILE A 126 2.95 4.27 10.61
CA ILE A 126 3.36 2.93 10.15
C ILE A 126 3.37 1.92 11.31
N ASN A 127 3.75 2.34 12.51
CA ASN A 127 3.71 1.48 13.70
C ASN A 127 2.28 1.05 14.06
N ILE A 128 1.30 1.92 13.83
CA ILE A 128 -0.12 1.61 14.00
C ILE A 128 -0.59 0.67 12.87
N SER A 129 -0.35 1.04 11.63
CA SER A 129 -0.80 0.31 10.45
C SER A 129 -0.18 -1.07 10.34
N ALA A 130 1.07 -1.24 10.78
CA ALA A 130 1.76 -2.53 10.80
C ALA A 130 1.02 -3.60 11.64
N GLN A 131 0.26 -3.21 12.66
CA GLN A 131 -0.55 -4.15 13.44
C GLN A 131 -1.70 -4.75 12.61
N SER A 132 -2.16 -4.04 11.58
CA SER A 132 -3.20 -4.52 10.68
C SER A 132 -2.66 -5.40 9.55
N ALA A 133 -1.36 -5.40 9.31
CA ALA A 133 -0.73 -6.11 8.21
C ALA A 133 -0.16 -7.48 8.66
N CYS A 134 -0.01 -8.41 7.73
CA CYS A 134 0.75 -9.64 7.92
C CYS A 134 2.24 -9.45 7.58
N ALA A 135 2.55 -8.47 6.74
CA ALA A 135 3.90 -8.01 6.42
C ALA A 135 3.86 -6.53 6.05
N HIS A 136 4.94 -5.81 6.29
CA HIS A 136 5.09 -4.41 5.89
C HIS A 136 6.55 -4.11 5.56
N ALA A 137 6.78 -3.14 4.70
CA ALA A 137 8.11 -2.64 4.35
C ALA A 137 8.05 -1.14 4.01
N ILE A 138 9.13 -0.43 4.29
CA ILE A 138 9.35 0.92 3.78
C ILE A 138 10.21 0.78 2.53
N LEU A 139 9.62 1.04 1.37
CA LEU A 139 10.31 0.90 0.10
C LEU A 139 11.24 2.08 -0.16
N THR A 140 12.48 1.76 -0.49
CA THR A 140 13.54 2.70 -0.87
C THR A 140 14.18 2.24 -2.18
N PRO A 141 14.98 3.09 -2.86
CA PRO A 141 15.74 2.64 -4.04
C PRO A 141 16.66 1.44 -3.75
N ASP A 142 17.15 1.31 -2.51
CA ASP A 142 18.12 0.29 -2.13
C ASP A 142 17.46 -1.08 -1.86
N ASN A 143 16.20 -1.11 -1.40
CA ASN A 143 15.54 -2.34 -0.99
C ASN A 143 14.32 -2.75 -1.83
N CYS A 144 13.77 -1.87 -2.67
CA CYS A 144 12.49 -2.11 -3.34
C CYS A 144 12.48 -3.38 -4.20
N VAL A 145 13.62 -3.74 -4.83
CA VAL A 145 13.74 -4.96 -5.62
C VAL A 145 13.61 -6.18 -4.71
N TYR A 146 14.33 -6.20 -3.60
CA TYR A 146 14.28 -7.32 -2.64
C TYR A 146 12.91 -7.48 -2.01
N GLU A 147 12.31 -6.38 -1.52
CA GLU A 147 10.98 -6.40 -0.86
C GLU A 147 9.85 -6.79 -1.81
N MET A 148 9.98 -6.46 -3.09
CA MET A 148 8.96 -6.70 -4.11
C MET A 148 9.22 -7.93 -4.99
N GLU A 149 10.26 -8.73 -4.70
CA GLU A 149 10.53 -9.96 -5.45
C GLU A 149 9.47 -11.05 -5.19
N PRO A 150 9.22 -11.96 -6.19
CA PRO A 150 8.14 -12.94 -6.11
C PRO A 150 8.20 -13.84 -4.88
N GLU A 151 9.40 -14.12 -4.37
CA GLU A 151 9.55 -14.95 -3.17
C GLU A 151 9.06 -14.24 -1.92
N GLY A 152 9.34 -12.95 -1.76
CA GLY A 152 8.78 -12.13 -0.68
C GLY A 152 7.25 -12.02 -0.78
N LEU A 153 6.74 -11.74 -1.96
CA LEU A 153 5.30 -11.64 -2.22
C LEU A 153 4.58 -12.99 -2.16
N LYS A 154 5.22 -14.09 -2.58
CA LYS A 154 4.70 -15.46 -2.44
C LYS A 154 4.65 -15.88 -0.97
N LEU A 155 5.63 -15.51 -0.16
CA LEU A 155 5.64 -15.77 1.28
C LEU A 155 4.45 -15.08 1.98
N ILE A 156 4.08 -13.88 1.55
CA ILE A 156 2.86 -13.21 2.03
C ILE A 156 1.62 -14.03 1.65
N ARG A 157 1.56 -14.53 0.41
CA ARG A 157 0.43 -15.31 -0.11
C ARG A 157 0.36 -16.74 0.45
N THR A 158 1.49 -17.37 0.76
CA THR A 158 1.56 -18.76 1.26
C THR A 158 1.51 -18.86 2.77
N ARG A 159 1.91 -17.83 3.53
CA ARG A 159 1.81 -17.81 4.99
C ARG A 159 0.39 -17.62 5.52
N LEU A 160 -0.53 -17.16 4.69
CA LEU A 160 -1.93 -16.99 5.10
C LEU A 160 -2.67 -18.32 5.39
N PRO A 161 -2.45 -19.45 4.69
CA PRO A 161 -3.05 -20.74 5.05
C PRO A 161 -2.43 -21.46 6.24
N GLU A 162 -1.12 -21.26 6.49
CA GLU A 162 -0.38 -22.03 7.52
C GLU A 162 -0.46 -21.44 8.92
N MET A 163 -0.88 -20.18 9.08
CA MET A 163 -0.95 -19.54 10.39
C MET A 163 -2.16 -19.94 11.25
N TYR A 164 -3.09 -20.72 10.69
CA TYR A 164 -4.25 -21.21 11.43
C TYR A 164 -4.51 -22.67 11.08
N GLY A 165 -3.71 -23.54 11.71
CA GLY A 165 -4.09 -24.94 11.82
C GLY A 165 -5.43 -25.04 12.54
N VAL A 166 -6.43 -25.57 11.88
CA VAL A 166 -7.63 -26.12 12.48
C VAL A 166 -7.31 -27.55 12.89
#